data_56d2fc0d2b784f336fc075c859ea9c86
#
_entry.id   56d2fc0d2b784f336fc075c859ea9c86
#
_cell.length_a   1.000
_cell.length_b   1.000
_cell.length_c   1.000
_cell.angle_alpha   90.00
_cell.angle_beta   90.00
_cell.angle_gamma   90.00
#
_symmetry.space_group_name_H-M   'P 1'
#
loop_
_entity.id
_entity.type
_entity.pdbx_description
1 polymer ?
#
loop_
_entity_poly.entity_id
_entity_poly.type
_entity_poly.pdbx_seq_one_letter_code
_entity_poly.pdbx_strand_id
1 'polypeptide(L)'
;MAGIAHLTTEGDAHACGLAHGRRFAQEIADNVATYLRRFAASGLDRDAAFAEAKRWRTAIAGHNGAYAEEMRGIAEGSGASEDTIALLNARYELAFTLFGQEAKRGQTKQELLELGLDGCTTFGLLPEATADRHTWLGQNWDWLEGVHGRSFVLRARRKGAPSFVCLTEAGIAGGKMGVNECGIGLVENGLASSHDGRNPYQKPFHVRCREVLDAERFEAASRPVIDTERTCSANFVIGAAGGHIVDMESSPDHVSRLDAQDGIVTHSNHFLSTGHGESLLEKISPNTLYRADRMRALLNPHRGALAFAHMRAAAMDHFGAPYAICRHPDPNQPSEKRTMTVGAVLIDLEARTMHVANGPPCANEYVAFGV
;
A
#
# COMPACT_ATOMS: atom_id res chain seq x y z
N MET A 1 -20.88 -2.56 14.51
CA MET A 1 -19.57 -2.04 14.06
C MET A 1 -19.81 -1.09 12.90
N ALA A 2 -19.19 0.09 12.88
CA ALA A 2 -19.33 1.02 11.76
C ALA A 2 -18.64 0.42 10.52
N GLY A 3 -19.35 0.38 9.38
CA GLY A 3 -18.76 -0.05 8.11
C GLY A 3 -17.63 0.89 7.68
N ILE A 4 -16.80 0.46 6.72
CA ILE A 4 -15.77 1.32 6.17
C ILE A 4 -16.41 2.51 5.43
N ALA A 5 -15.85 3.71 5.63
CA ALA A 5 -16.26 4.89 4.89
C ALA A 5 -15.98 4.69 3.39
N HIS A 6 -16.84 5.25 2.53
CA HIS A 6 -16.63 5.21 1.08
C HIS A 6 -17.01 6.53 0.43
N LEU A 7 -16.40 6.79 -0.73
CA LEU A 7 -16.66 7.97 -1.53
C LEU A 7 -16.63 7.59 -3.02
N THR A 8 -17.63 8.05 -3.77
CA THR A 8 -17.59 8.04 -5.23
C THR A 8 -17.29 9.46 -5.70
N THR A 9 -16.25 9.60 -6.54
CA THR A 9 -15.89 10.85 -7.19
C THR A 9 -16.12 10.74 -8.70
N GLU A 10 -16.47 11.87 -9.34
CA GLU A 10 -16.70 11.95 -10.77
C GLU A 10 -16.20 13.30 -11.31
N GLY A 11 -15.63 13.30 -12.52
CA GLY A 11 -15.18 14.50 -13.20
C GLY A 11 -13.69 14.51 -13.52
N ASP A 12 -13.11 15.71 -13.56
CA ASP A 12 -11.67 15.89 -13.72
C ASP A 12 -10.93 15.66 -12.38
N ALA A 13 -9.60 15.64 -12.44
CA ALA A 13 -8.76 15.37 -11.29
C ALA A 13 -9.00 16.37 -10.14
N HIS A 14 -9.13 17.66 -10.44
CA HIS A 14 -9.38 18.68 -9.43
C HIS A 14 -10.74 18.47 -8.74
N ALA A 15 -11.80 18.23 -9.50
CA ALA A 15 -13.15 18.00 -8.96
C ALA A 15 -13.19 16.75 -8.06
N CYS A 16 -12.51 15.67 -8.48
CA CYS A 16 -12.36 14.46 -7.65
C CYS A 16 -11.65 14.78 -6.33
N GLY A 17 -10.55 15.51 -6.39
CA GLY A 17 -9.80 15.94 -5.20
C GLY A 17 -10.63 16.85 -4.28
N LEU A 18 -11.38 17.78 -4.84
CA LEU A 18 -12.25 18.70 -4.08
C LEU A 18 -13.33 17.93 -3.29
N ALA A 19 -13.96 16.94 -3.92
CA ALA A 19 -14.93 16.08 -3.27
C ALA A 19 -14.29 15.26 -2.12
N HIS A 20 -13.09 14.71 -2.35
CA HIS A 20 -12.30 13.99 -1.35
C HIS A 20 -11.97 14.89 -0.15
N GLY A 21 -11.39 16.07 -0.40
CA GLY A 21 -11.01 17.01 0.64
C GLY A 21 -12.19 17.46 1.51
N ARG A 22 -13.32 17.80 0.88
CA ARG A 22 -14.55 18.21 1.60
C ARG A 22 -15.11 17.10 2.47
N ARG A 23 -15.07 15.85 1.99
CA ARG A 23 -15.65 14.71 2.71
C ARG A 23 -14.82 14.28 3.92
N PHE A 24 -13.49 14.40 3.85
CA PHE A 24 -12.55 13.82 4.82
C PHE A 24 -11.61 14.86 5.45
N ALA A 25 -12.03 16.13 5.57
CA ALA A 25 -11.18 17.19 6.12
C ALA A 25 -10.61 16.89 7.52
N GLN A 26 -11.42 16.30 8.40
CA GLN A 26 -10.99 15.94 9.75
C GLN A 26 -10.03 14.75 9.74
N GLU A 27 -10.32 13.70 8.98
CA GLU A 27 -9.47 12.52 8.84
C GLU A 27 -8.12 12.87 8.20
N ILE A 28 -8.08 13.84 7.29
CA ILE A 28 -6.86 14.40 6.70
C ILE A 28 -6.01 15.05 7.80
N ALA A 29 -6.60 15.94 8.61
CA ALA A 29 -5.89 16.59 9.70
C ALA A 29 -5.33 15.59 10.72
N ASP A 30 -6.11 14.56 11.04
CA ASP A 30 -5.71 13.50 11.96
C ASP A 30 -4.57 12.63 11.39
N ASN A 31 -4.60 12.30 10.08
CA ASN A 31 -3.52 11.60 9.40
C ASN A 31 -2.23 12.42 9.42
N VAL A 32 -2.30 13.72 9.12
CA VAL A 32 -1.15 14.63 9.21
C VAL A 32 -0.54 14.61 10.61
N ALA A 33 -1.37 14.74 11.64
CA ALA A 33 -0.92 14.68 13.04
C ALA A 33 -0.25 13.35 13.38
N THR A 34 -0.79 12.22 12.87
CA THR A 34 -0.23 10.88 13.06
C THR A 34 1.15 10.77 12.41
N TYR A 35 1.30 11.19 11.15
CA TYR A 35 2.59 11.13 10.45
C TYR A 35 3.64 12.06 11.05
N LEU A 36 3.27 13.28 11.43
CA LEU A 36 4.21 14.21 12.08
C LEU A 36 4.72 13.68 13.42
N ARG A 37 3.87 13.03 14.24
CA ARG A 37 4.33 12.34 15.46
C ARG A 37 5.31 11.21 15.14
N ARG A 38 4.99 10.37 14.15
CA ARG A 38 5.88 9.27 13.75
C ARG A 38 7.22 9.77 13.20
N PHE A 39 7.21 10.82 12.38
CA PHE A 39 8.42 11.42 11.83
C PHE A 39 9.29 12.04 12.93
N ALA A 40 8.68 12.77 13.86
CA ALA A 40 9.40 13.33 15.02
C ALA A 40 10.06 12.24 15.88
N ALA A 41 9.38 11.11 16.09
CA ALA A 41 9.94 9.96 16.79
C ALA A 41 11.12 9.30 16.06
N SER A 42 11.29 9.56 14.75
CA SER A 42 12.43 9.13 13.93
C SER A 42 13.50 10.23 13.74
N GLY A 43 13.30 11.41 14.36
CA GLY A 43 14.24 12.51 14.29
C GLY A 43 14.02 13.49 13.14
N LEU A 44 12.88 13.39 12.42
CA LEU A 44 12.46 14.39 11.43
C LEU A 44 11.43 15.32 12.06
N ASP A 45 11.84 16.51 12.45
CA ASP A 45 10.94 17.49 13.04
C ASP A 45 9.91 18.04 12.02
N ARG A 46 8.95 18.82 12.53
CA ARG A 46 7.85 19.36 11.74
C ARG A 46 8.34 20.23 10.57
N ASP A 47 9.27 21.14 10.83
CA ASP A 47 9.72 22.10 9.84
C ASP A 47 10.50 21.42 8.73
N ALA A 48 11.37 20.48 9.09
CA ALA A 48 12.08 19.62 8.13
C ALA A 48 11.13 18.75 7.31
N ALA A 49 10.08 18.16 7.93
CA ALA A 49 9.07 17.39 7.23
C ALA A 49 8.31 18.23 6.19
N PHE A 50 7.94 19.47 6.51
CA PHE A 50 7.28 20.37 5.55
C PHE A 50 8.25 20.89 4.48
N ALA A 51 9.52 21.11 4.79
CA ALA A 51 10.53 21.44 3.78
C ALA A 51 10.67 20.31 2.75
N GLU A 52 10.67 19.04 3.19
CA GLU A 52 10.66 17.89 2.29
C GLU A 52 9.33 17.78 1.51
N ALA A 53 8.19 17.99 2.16
CA ALA A 53 6.88 17.96 1.50
C ALA A 53 6.80 18.96 0.34
N LYS A 54 7.34 20.17 0.49
CA LYS A 54 7.43 21.18 -0.57
C LYS A 54 8.25 20.71 -1.76
N ARG A 55 9.36 20.02 -1.54
CA ARG A 55 10.20 19.45 -2.61
C ARG A 55 9.44 18.32 -3.33
N TRP A 56 8.80 17.45 -2.57
CA TRP A 56 7.98 16.37 -3.13
C TRP A 56 6.78 16.90 -3.90
N ARG A 57 6.14 17.99 -3.47
CA ARG A 57 5.07 18.62 -4.24
C ARG A 57 5.52 19.00 -5.66
N THR A 58 6.70 19.60 -5.77
CA THR A 58 7.29 19.96 -7.08
C THR A 58 7.61 18.73 -7.91
N ALA A 59 8.19 17.70 -7.30
CA ALA A 59 8.52 16.44 -7.98
C ALA A 59 7.25 15.73 -8.48
N ILE A 60 6.22 15.59 -7.64
CA ILE A 60 4.93 14.98 -8.02
C ILE A 60 4.33 15.70 -9.21
N ALA A 61 4.30 17.03 -9.19
CA ALA A 61 3.77 17.83 -10.30
C ALA A 61 4.54 17.62 -11.62
N GLY A 62 5.86 17.46 -11.53
CA GLY A 62 6.71 17.13 -12.67
C GLY A 62 6.50 15.73 -13.24
N HIS A 63 6.19 14.75 -12.37
CA HIS A 63 5.98 13.37 -12.78
C HIS A 63 4.55 13.07 -13.27
N ASN A 64 3.53 13.68 -12.64
CA ASN A 64 2.12 13.46 -13.01
C ASN A 64 1.27 14.69 -12.68
N GLY A 65 1.01 15.51 -13.69
CA GLY A 65 0.23 16.74 -13.55
C GLY A 65 -1.23 16.49 -13.11
N ALA A 66 -1.88 15.44 -13.59
CA ALA A 66 -3.25 15.10 -13.20
C ALA A 66 -3.33 14.69 -11.72
N TYR A 67 -2.35 13.94 -11.23
CA TYR A 67 -2.24 13.60 -9.81
C TYR A 67 -2.04 14.87 -8.95
N ALA A 68 -1.19 15.79 -9.39
CA ALA A 68 -0.98 17.07 -8.71
C ALA A 68 -2.24 17.94 -8.67
N GLU A 69 -3.04 17.95 -9.75
CA GLU A 69 -4.33 18.62 -9.79
C GLU A 69 -5.33 18.04 -8.76
N GLU A 70 -5.37 16.73 -8.64
CA GLU A 70 -6.21 16.07 -7.63
C GLU A 70 -5.75 16.44 -6.21
N MET A 71 -4.43 16.48 -5.96
CA MET A 71 -3.88 16.97 -4.68
C MET A 71 -4.29 18.42 -4.38
N ARG A 72 -4.29 19.31 -5.38
CA ARG A 72 -4.77 20.68 -5.20
C ARG A 72 -6.25 20.73 -4.83
N GLY A 73 -7.07 19.92 -5.50
CA GLY A 73 -8.48 19.78 -5.14
C GLY A 73 -8.67 19.30 -3.70
N ILE A 74 -7.88 18.31 -3.25
CA ILE A 74 -7.92 17.84 -1.86
C ILE A 74 -7.55 18.96 -0.88
N ALA A 75 -6.51 19.74 -1.19
CA ALA A 75 -6.09 20.88 -0.37
C ALA A 75 -7.20 21.93 -0.26
N GLU A 76 -7.78 22.36 -1.38
CA GLU A 76 -8.89 23.29 -1.40
C GLU A 76 -10.11 22.77 -0.63
N GLY A 77 -10.50 21.51 -0.89
CA GLY A 77 -11.69 20.91 -0.27
C GLY A 77 -11.57 20.74 1.23
N SER A 78 -10.38 20.42 1.74
CA SER A 78 -10.12 20.22 3.16
C SER A 78 -9.73 21.50 3.92
N GLY A 79 -9.39 22.58 3.21
CA GLY A 79 -8.82 23.79 3.80
C GLY A 79 -7.36 23.62 4.27
N ALA A 80 -6.70 22.50 3.90
CA ALA A 80 -5.29 22.28 4.19
C ALA A 80 -4.40 22.99 3.15
N SER A 81 -3.13 23.24 3.49
CA SER A 81 -2.17 23.72 2.49
C SER A 81 -1.79 22.63 1.50
N GLU A 82 -1.38 23.00 0.29
CA GLU A 82 -0.86 22.04 -0.70
C GLU A 82 0.36 21.28 -0.19
N ASP A 83 1.22 21.91 0.62
CA ASP A 83 2.37 21.23 1.24
C ASP A 83 1.91 20.19 2.27
N THR A 84 0.78 20.42 2.95
CA THR A 84 0.17 19.44 3.85
C THR A 84 -0.31 18.20 3.10
N ILE A 85 -0.95 18.39 1.96
CA ILE A 85 -1.39 17.26 1.11
C ILE A 85 -0.17 16.56 0.48
N ALA A 86 0.85 17.31 0.08
CA ALA A 86 2.09 16.73 -0.44
C ALA A 86 2.82 15.87 0.62
N LEU A 87 2.83 16.28 1.89
CA LEU A 87 3.35 15.48 3.01
C LEU A 87 2.71 14.08 3.03
N LEU A 88 1.38 14.01 2.91
CA LEU A 88 0.65 12.74 2.92
C LEU A 88 0.93 11.92 1.65
N ASN A 89 1.01 12.55 0.48
CA ASN A 89 1.25 11.85 -0.78
C ASN A 89 2.70 11.40 -0.97
N ALA A 90 3.66 11.99 -0.25
CA ALA A 90 5.06 11.56 -0.19
C ALA A 90 5.39 10.82 1.13
N ARG A 91 4.39 10.47 1.94
CA ARG A 91 4.62 9.86 3.25
C ARG A 91 5.37 8.53 3.17
N TYR A 92 5.22 7.81 2.03
CA TYR A 92 5.93 6.56 1.80
C TYR A 92 7.44 6.82 1.72
N GLU A 93 7.86 7.74 0.87
CA GLU A 93 9.27 8.09 0.68
C GLU A 93 9.88 8.63 1.96
N LEU A 94 9.16 9.48 2.69
CA LEU A 94 9.62 10.01 3.97
C LEU A 94 9.77 8.90 5.02
N ALA A 95 8.74 8.06 5.19
CA ALA A 95 8.75 6.98 6.16
C ALA A 95 9.85 5.94 5.85
N PHE A 96 9.93 5.44 4.61
CA PHE A 96 10.88 4.38 4.26
C PHE A 96 12.32 4.87 4.22
N THR A 97 12.58 6.14 3.89
CA THR A 97 13.89 6.76 4.06
C THR A 97 14.30 6.77 5.54
N LEU A 98 13.39 7.16 6.43
CA LEU A 98 13.64 7.16 7.88
C LEU A 98 13.85 5.72 8.40
N PHE A 99 13.04 4.76 8.00
CA PHE A 99 13.17 3.35 8.37
C PHE A 99 14.53 2.78 7.95
N GLY A 100 14.95 3.06 6.72
CA GLY A 100 16.29 2.68 6.25
C GLY A 100 17.42 3.30 7.09
N GLN A 101 17.26 4.55 7.53
CA GLN A 101 18.21 5.21 8.42
C GLN A 101 18.19 4.59 9.83
N GLU A 102 17.02 4.31 10.38
CA GLU A 102 16.85 3.63 11.67
C GLU A 102 17.52 2.24 11.64
N ALA A 103 17.27 1.45 10.58
CA ALA A 103 17.88 0.14 10.39
C ALA A 103 19.42 0.18 10.32
N LYS A 104 19.99 1.26 9.74
CA LYS A 104 21.43 1.47 9.67
C LYS A 104 22.05 1.96 10.99
N ARG A 105 21.27 2.68 11.82
CA ARG A 105 21.74 3.24 13.11
C ARG A 105 21.62 2.25 14.26
N GLY A 106 20.64 1.36 14.22
CA GLY A 106 20.40 0.37 15.27
C GLY A 106 21.61 -0.53 15.45
N GLN A 107 22.30 -0.40 16.60
CA GLN A 107 23.51 -1.16 16.93
C GLN A 107 23.21 -2.39 17.78
N THR A 108 22.05 -2.40 18.46
CA THR A 108 21.63 -3.49 19.34
C THR A 108 20.32 -4.10 18.88
N LYS A 109 20.13 -5.40 19.18
CA LYS A 109 18.89 -6.14 18.91
C LYS A 109 17.68 -5.48 19.60
N GLN A 110 17.88 -4.92 20.79
CA GLN A 110 16.84 -4.24 21.56
C GLN A 110 16.36 -2.97 20.84
N GLU A 111 17.28 -2.12 20.38
CA GLU A 111 16.96 -0.89 19.62
C GLU A 111 16.20 -1.20 18.33
N LEU A 112 16.60 -2.26 17.62
CA LEU A 112 15.93 -2.69 16.38
C LEU A 112 14.50 -3.19 16.64
N LEU A 113 14.26 -3.95 17.72
CA LEU A 113 12.93 -4.44 18.09
C LEU A 113 11.97 -3.33 18.52
N GLU A 114 12.50 -2.21 19.03
CA GLU A 114 11.73 -1.04 19.48
C GLU A 114 11.24 -0.15 18.32
N LEU A 115 11.67 -0.42 17.08
CA LEU A 115 11.35 0.45 15.95
C LEU A 115 9.90 0.32 15.47
N GLY A 116 9.20 -0.75 15.78
CA GLY A 116 7.76 -0.96 15.49
C GLY A 116 7.43 -0.61 14.05
N LEU A 117 7.70 -1.51 13.10
CA LEU A 117 7.59 -1.21 11.70
C LEU A 117 6.57 -2.06 10.96
N ASP A 118 6.18 -1.52 9.83
CA ASP A 118 5.27 -1.96 8.79
C ASP A 118 5.35 -3.45 8.47
N GLY A 119 4.24 -4.04 8.12
CA GLY A 119 4.17 -5.45 7.89
C GLY A 119 3.04 -5.90 6.98
N CYS A 120 2.97 -5.46 5.72
CA CYS A 120 2.00 -5.99 4.77
C CYS A 120 2.27 -7.47 4.42
N THR A 121 1.21 -8.20 4.14
CA THR A 121 1.29 -9.53 3.51
C THR A 121 0.38 -9.55 2.30
N THR A 122 0.92 -9.89 1.15
CA THR A 122 0.16 -9.97 -0.12
C THR A 122 0.16 -11.38 -0.68
N PHE A 123 -0.83 -11.67 -1.50
CA PHE A 123 -0.87 -12.85 -2.34
C PHE A 123 -1.58 -12.56 -3.66
N GLY A 124 -1.27 -13.38 -4.67
CA GLY A 124 -1.98 -13.43 -5.94
C GLY A 124 -2.26 -14.88 -6.32
N LEU A 125 -3.44 -15.14 -6.89
CA LEU A 125 -3.91 -16.46 -7.27
C LEU A 125 -4.31 -16.44 -8.74
N LEU A 126 -3.71 -17.34 -9.52
CA LEU A 126 -4.08 -17.60 -10.91
C LEU A 126 -5.32 -18.50 -10.98
N PRO A 127 -6.04 -18.51 -12.12
CA PRO A 127 -7.28 -19.29 -12.29
C PRO A 127 -7.14 -20.79 -12.02
N GLU A 128 -5.97 -21.39 -12.24
CA GLU A 128 -5.72 -22.80 -11.93
C GLU A 128 -5.70 -23.10 -10.43
N ALA A 129 -5.46 -22.11 -9.59
CA ALA A 129 -5.45 -22.26 -8.13
C ALA A 129 -6.84 -22.08 -7.50
N THR A 130 -7.78 -21.40 -8.17
CA THR A 130 -9.07 -20.95 -7.60
C THR A 130 -10.24 -21.83 -8.03
N ALA A 131 -11.28 -21.90 -7.20
CA ALA A 131 -12.47 -22.69 -7.44
C ALA A 131 -13.36 -22.11 -8.55
N ASP A 132 -13.42 -20.79 -8.65
CA ASP A 132 -14.20 -20.03 -9.63
C ASP A 132 -13.46 -19.75 -10.94
N ARG A 133 -12.19 -20.14 -11.01
CA ARG A 133 -11.30 -19.86 -12.13
C ARG A 133 -11.04 -18.38 -12.37
N HIS A 134 -11.22 -17.55 -11.36
CA HIS A 134 -10.89 -16.14 -11.38
C HIS A 134 -9.46 -15.89 -10.89
N THR A 135 -8.92 -14.76 -11.33
CA THR A 135 -7.67 -14.22 -10.83
C THR A 135 -7.96 -13.39 -9.58
N TRP A 136 -7.32 -13.72 -8.48
CA TRP A 136 -7.51 -13.02 -7.20
C TRP A 136 -6.22 -12.37 -6.73
N LEU A 137 -6.35 -11.19 -6.14
CA LEU A 137 -5.30 -10.56 -5.33
C LEU A 137 -5.79 -10.38 -3.90
N GLY A 138 -4.88 -10.42 -2.94
CA GLY A 138 -5.22 -10.17 -1.55
C GLY A 138 -4.08 -9.50 -0.79
N GLN A 139 -4.46 -8.69 0.20
CA GLN A 139 -3.50 -8.00 1.06
C GLN A 139 -4.08 -7.75 2.45
N ASN A 140 -3.27 -8.05 3.48
CA ASN A 140 -3.39 -7.41 4.77
C ASN A 140 -2.45 -6.20 4.77
N TRP A 141 -3.02 -5.00 4.90
CA TRP A 141 -2.27 -3.77 5.00
C TRP A 141 -2.03 -3.45 6.47
N ASP A 142 -0.83 -3.73 6.94
CA ASP A 142 -0.42 -3.41 8.30
C ASP A 142 0.29 -2.06 8.30
N TRP A 143 -0.19 -1.15 9.11
CA TRP A 143 0.33 0.21 9.18
C TRP A 143 0.13 0.81 10.57
N LEU A 144 0.53 2.09 10.74
CA LEU A 144 0.37 2.81 12.01
C LEU A 144 -1.07 2.74 12.53
N GLU A 145 -1.24 2.35 13.79
CA GLU A 145 -2.55 2.27 14.47
C GLU A 145 -3.34 3.57 14.32
N GLY A 146 -2.66 4.72 14.37
CA GLY A 146 -3.28 6.04 14.21
C GLY A 146 -3.93 6.31 12.85
N VAL A 147 -3.74 5.44 11.85
CA VAL A 147 -4.39 5.54 10.52
C VAL A 147 -5.69 4.72 10.48
N HIS A 148 -5.88 3.79 11.41
CA HIS A 148 -7.11 3.00 11.49
C HIS A 148 -8.34 3.90 11.66
N GLY A 149 -9.37 3.66 10.85
CA GLY A 149 -10.57 4.49 10.78
C GLY A 149 -10.44 5.80 9.99
N ARG A 150 -9.24 6.10 9.42
CA ARG A 150 -8.97 7.28 8.58
C ARG A 150 -8.58 6.89 7.15
N SER A 151 -8.88 5.68 6.77
CA SER A 151 -8.87 5.17 5.40
C SER A 151 -10.29 4.94 4.92
N PHE A 152 -10.49 4.92 3.61
CA PHE A 152 -11.80 4.77 3.00
C PHE A 152 -11.69 4.09 1.65
N VAL A 153 -12.81 3.57 1.16
CA VAL A 153 -12.91 3.05 -0.21
C VAL A 153 -13.23 4.21 -1.15
N LEU A 154 -12.34 4.46 -2.09
CA LEU A 154 -12.53 5.41 -3.18
C LEU A 154 -13.00 4.66 -4.43
N ARG A 155 -14.15 5.05 -4.98
CA ARG A 155 -14.55 4.74 -6.35
C ARG A 155 -14.36 5.99 -7.19
N ALA A 156 -13.39 5.97 -8.10
CA ALA A 156 -13.08 7.11 -8.95
C ALA A 156 -13.58 6.88 -10.38
N ARG A 157 -14.47 7.77 -10.85
CA ARG A 157 -14.95 7.83 -12.24
C ARG A 157 -14.38 9.06 -12.90
N ARG A 158 -13.23 8.89 -13.51
CA ARG A 158 -12.46 10.01 -14.06
C ARG A 158 -12.63 10.11 -15.57
N LYS A 159 -12.71 11.32 -16.06
CA LYS A 159 -12.75 11.57 -17.51
C LYS A 159 -11.38 11.25 -18.14
N GLY A 160 -11.37 10.37 -19.13
CA GLY A 160 -10.16 10.02 -19.91
C GLY A 160 -9.20 9.01 -19.26
N ALA A 161 -9.65 8.31 -18.20
CA ALA A 161 -8.92 7.20 -17.61
C ALA A 161 -9.92 6.14 -17.12
N PRO A 162 -9.52 4.87 -16.97
CA PRO A 162 -10.38 3.84 -16.43
C PRO A 162 -10.93 4.21 -15.05
N SER A 163 -12.21 3.87 -14.81
CA SER A 163 -12.78 3.91 -13.46
C SER A 163 -12.13 2.85 -12.61
N PHE A 164 -11.95 3.12 -11.32
CA PHE A 164 -11.40 2.14 -10.39
C PHE A 164 -12.04 2.22 -9.01
N VAL A 165 -11.88 1.15 -8.25
CA VAL A 165 -12.13 1.11 -6.81
C VAL A 165 -10.84 0.77 -6.07
N CYS A 166 -10.51 1.51 -5.02
CA CYS A 166 -9.33 1.24 -4.21
C CYS A 166 -9.56 1.55 -2.72
N LEU A 167 -8.77 0.92 -1.85
CA LEU A 167 -8.62 1.34 -0.47
C LEU A 167 -7.49 2.37 -0.39
N THR A 168 -7.75 3.53 0.22
CA THR A 168 -6.77 4.61 0.37
C THR A 168 -6.93 5.36 1.69
N GLU A 169 -5.97 6.20 2.03
CA GLU A 169 -6.00 7.07 3.20
C GLU A 169 -6.60 8.43 2.86
N ALA A 170 -7.29 9.03 3.83
CA ALA A 170 -7.73 10.41 3.70
C ALA A 170 -6.53 11.36 3.48
N GLY A 171 -6.58 12.14 2.40
CA GLY A 171 -5.52 13.05 1.97
C GLY A 171 -4.55 12.49 0.93
N ILE A 172 -4.62 11.19 0.61
CA ILE A 172 -3.85 10.60 -0.49
C ILE A 172 -4.76 10.50 -1.72
N ALA A 173 -4.28 10.99 -2.85
CA ALA A 173 -5.04 11.09 -4.10
C ALA A 173 -5.44 9.74 -4.73
N GLY A 174 -5.43 8.68 -3.96
CA GLY A 174 -5.90 7.35 -4.33
C GLY A 174 -4.92 6.54 -5.17
N GLY A 175 -5.29 5.28 -5.44
CA GLY A 175 -4.49 4.41 -6.29
C GLY A 175 -3.63 3.40 -5.53
N LYS A 176 -3.89 3.14 -4.25
CA LYS A 176 -3.28 2.00 -3.53
C LYS A 176 -3.91 0.68 -3.98
N MET A 177 -4.01 -0.30 -3.13
CA MET A 177 -4.62 -1.59 -3.46
C MET A 177 -6.03 -1.44 -4.03
N GLY A 178 -6.29 -2.02 -5.18
CA GLY A 178 -7.57 -1.85 -5.87
C GLY A 178 -7.66 -2.56 -7.21
N VAL A 179 -8.75 -2.31 -7.93
CA VAL A 179 -9.02 -2.85 -9.26
C VAL A 179 -9.72 -1.79 -10.12
N ASN A 180 -9.42 -1.78 -11.43
CA ASN A 180 -10.08 -0.91 -12.39
C ASN A 180 -11.10 -1.65 -13.27
N GLU A 181 -11.87 -0.91 -14.07
CA GLU A 181 -12.91 -1.45 -14.97
C GLU A 181 -12.36 -2.35 -16.08
N CYS A 182 -11.06 -2.24 -16.40
CA CYS A 182 -10.39 -3.13 -17.35
C CYS A 182 -9.96 -4.47 -16.70
N GLY A 183 -10.20 -4.65 -15.40
CA GLY A 183 -9.80 -5.85 -14.67
C GLY A 183 -8.33 -5.86 -14.26
N ILE A 184 -7.64 -4.73 -14.30
CA ILE A 184 -6.27 -4.56 -13.78
C ILE A 184 -6.35 -4.31 -12.29
N GLY A 185 -5.65 -5.14 -11.50
CA GLY A 185 -5.59 -5.02 -10.05
C GLY A 185 -4.18 -4.85 -9.51
N LEU A 186 -4.09 -4.30 -8.32
CA LEU A 186 -2.84 -4.02 -7.61
C LEU A 186 -2.99 -4.33 -6.13
N VAL A 187 -1.98 -5.01 -5.57
CA VAL A 187 -1.65 -5.04 -4.15
C VAL A 187 -0.14 -4.82 -3.99
N GLU A 188 0.31 -4.37 -2.81
CA GLU A 188 1.69 -3.87 -2.66
C GLU A 188 2.27 -4.14 -1.26
N ASN A 189 3.60 -4.18 -1.18
CA ASN A 189 4.33 -4.23 0.09
C ASN A 189 5.40 -3.15 0.13
N GLY A 190 5.60 -2.58 1.31
CA GLY A 190 6.77 -1.77 1.56
C GLY A 190 8.04 -2.61 1.58
N LEU A 191 9.09 -2.12 0.92
CA LEU A 191 10.44 -2.66 0.98
C LEU A 191 11.42 -1.55 1.34
N ALA A 192 12.55 -1.90 1.93
CA ALA A 192 13.64 -0.97 2.13
C ALA A 192 14.98 -1.63 1.79
N SER A 193 15.83 -0.91 1.06
CA SER A 193 17.15 -1.36 0.70
C SER A 193 18.24 -0.35 1.08
N SER A 194 19.50 -0.79 1.07
CA SER A 194 20.63 0.10 1.26
C SER A 194 20.79 1.13 0.12
N HIS A 195 20.05 0.96 -0.98
CA HIS A 195 20.05 1.87 -2.14
C HIS A 195 19.01 2.99 -2.02
N ASP A 196 18.06 2.89 -1.10
CA ASP A 196 17.02 3.89 -0.93
C ASP A 196 17.59 5.28 -0.64
N GLY A 197 17.01 6.29 -1.29
CA GLY A 197 17.45 7.68 -1.22
C GLY A 197 18.60 8.06 -2.16
N ARG A 198 19.20 7.13 -2.93
CA ARG A 198 20.26 7.45 -3.91
C ARG A 198 19.76 8.38 -5.01
N ASN A 199 18.52 8.21 -5.45
CA ASN A 199 17.86 9.03 -6.47
C ASN A 199 16.73 9.82 -5.80
N PRO A 200 16.97 11.02 -5.25
CA PRO A 200 15.96 11.79 -4.54
C PRO A 200 14.93 12.35 -5.52
N TYR A 201 13.69 12.49 -5.04
CA TYR A 201 12.56 13.12 -5.73
C TYR A 201 12.19 12.51 -7.09
N GLN A 202 12.43 11.21 -7.27
CA GLN A 202 11.93 10.47 -8.42
C GLN A 202 10.44 10.13 -8.26
N LYS A 203 9.84 9.48 -9.26
CA LYS A 203 8.40 9.18 -9.25
C LYS A 203 7.98 8.44 -7.98
N PRO A 204 7.12 9.03 -7.13
CA PRO A 204 6.82 8.47 -5.83
C PRO A 204 5.89 7.25 -5.91
N PHE A 205 5.90 6.47 -4.85
CA PHE A 205 5.17 5.21 -4.71
C PHE A 205 3.67 5.36 -5.03
N HIS A 206 2.97 6.33 -4.41
CA HIS A 206 1.54 6.50 -4.62
C HIS A 206 1.17 6.93 -6.05
N VAL A 207 2.06 7.67 -6.74
CA VAL A 207 1.88 8.01 -8.16
C VAL A 207 2.03 6.76 -9.02
N ARG A 208 3.01 5.89 -8.73
CA ARG A 208 3.18 4.61 -9.44
C ARG A 208 1.96 3.70 -9.25
N CYS A 209 1.44 3.56 -8.01
CA CYS A 209 0.22 2.81 -7.74
C CYS A 209 -0.97 3.34 -8.55
N ARG A 210 -1.15 4.67 -8.62
CA ARG A 210 -2.19 5.29 -9.41
C ARG A 210 -2.05 4.96 -10.90
N GLU A 211 -0.85 5.08 -11.45
CA GLU A 211 -0.60 4.80 -12.87
C GLU A 211 -0.82 3.33 -13.24
N VAL A 212 -0.60 2.40 -12.31
CA VAL A 212 -0.99 0.99 -12.49
C VAL A 212 -2.51 0.86 -12.66
N LEU A 213 -3.29 1.52 -11.79
CA LEU A 213 -4.76 1.47 -11.86
C LEU A 213 -5.35 2.34 -12.99
N ASP A 214 -4.57 3.23 -13.58
CA ASP A 214 -4.95 4.00 -14.77
C ASP A 214 -4.70 3.25 -16.09
N ALA A 215 -4.08 2.08 -16.04
CA ALA A 215 -3.73 1.31 -17.22
C ALA A 215 -4.95 0.52 -17.78
N GLU A 216 -5.10 0.54 -19.10
CA GLU A 216 -6.13 -0.23 -19.81
C GLU A 216 -5.71 -1.66 -20.10
N ARG A 217 -4.40 -1.98 -20.07
CA ARG A 217 -3.83 -3.27 -20.41
C ARG A 217 -2.70 -3.64 -19.45
N PHE A 218 -2.49 -4.94 -19.29
CA PHE A 218 -1.51 -5.49 -18.36
C PHE A 218 -0.07 -4.99 -18.60
N GLU A 219 0.34 -4.92 -19.88
CA GLU A 219 1.69 -4.44 -20.23
C GLU A 219 1.88 -2.95 -19.83
N ALA A 220 0.83 -2.15 -20.01
CA ALA A 220 0.85 -0.75 -19.60
C ALA A 220 0.90 -0.61 -18.08
N ALA A 221 0.21 -1.50 -17.35
CA ALA A 221 0.21 -1.49 -15.89
C ALA A 221 1.58 -1.80 -15.27
N SER A 222 2.44 -2.54 -15.97
CA SER A 222 3.79 -2.87 -15.49
C SER A 222 4.79 -1.70 -15.66
N ARG A 223 4.56 -0.80 -16.62
CA ARG A 223 5.49 0.30 -16.95
C ARG A 223 5.79 1.26 -15.79
N PRO A 224 4.83 1.67 -14.95
CA PRO A 224 5.12 2.53 -13.80
C PRO A 224 6.13 1.94 -12.81
N VAL A 225 6.31 0.62 -12.83
CA VAL A 225 7.30 -0.07 -11.99
C VAL A 225 8.60 -0.27 -12.75
N ILE A 226 8.54 -0.68 -14.04
CA ILE A 226 9.71 -1.08 -14.82
C ILE A 226 10.46 0.14 -15.38
N ASP A 227 9.73 1.09 -15.98
CA ASP A 227 10.30 2.17 -16.80
C ASP A 227 10.57 3.46 -16.02
N THR A 228 10.35 3.49 -14.69
CA THR A 228 10.47 4.71 -13.92
C THR A 228 11.61 4.65 -12.90
N GLU A 229 12.35 5.75 -12.81
CA GLU A 229 13.26 5.97 -11.70
C GLU A 229 12.47 6.19 -10.41
N ARG A 230 13.02 5.76 -9.28
CA ARG A 230 12.37 5.79 -7.98
C ARG A 230 13.34 6.11 -6.86
N THR A 231 12.83 6.72 -5.79
CA THR A 231 13.61 7.08 -4.61
C THR A 231 13.67 5.92 -3.62
N CYS A 232 12.58 5.18 -3.45
CA CYS A 232 12.44 4.11 -2.46
C CYS A 232 12.03 2.79 -3.10
N SER A 233 12.43 1.73 -2.43
CA SER A 233 12.07 0.35 -2.76
C SER A 233 10.61 0.07 -2.47
N ALA A 234 9.97 -0.80 -3.25
CA ALA A 234 8.62 -1.31 -3.02
C ALA A 234 8.39 -2.60 -3.81
N ASN A 235 7.43 -3.40 -3.37
CA ASN A 235 6.92 -4.55 -4.10
C ASN A 235 5.53 -4.24 -4.68
N PHE A 236 5.26 -4.72 -5.90
CA PHE A 236 3.99 -4.56 -6.60
C PHE A 236 3.54 -5.90 -7.14
N VAL A 237 2.44 -6.43 -6.63
CA VAL A 237 1.76 -7.58 -7.22
C VAL A 237 0.65 -7.04 -8.11
N ILE A 238 0.87 -7.09 -9.42
CA ILE A 238 -0.07 -6.61 -10.44
C ILE A 238 -0.73 -7.80 -11.09
N GLY A 239 -2.05 -7.80 -11.14
CA GLY A 239 -2.86 -8.83 -11.80
C GLY A 239 -3.76 -8.25 -12.88
N ALA A 240 -4.17 -9.11 -13.80
CA ALA A 240 -5.22 -8.82 -14.76
C ALA A 240 -6.22 -9.97 -14.83
N ALA A 241 -7.49 -9.65 -15.05
CA ALA A 241 -8.52 -10.60 -15.41
C ALA A 241 -8.04 -11.45 -16.61
N GLY A 242 -8.37 -12.74 -16.61
CA GLY A 242 -7.91 -13.68 -17.65
C GLY A 242 -6.60 -14.39 -17.32
N GLY A 243 -6.11 -14.32 -16.08
CA GLY A 243 -5.05 -15.20 -15.60
C GLY A 243 -3.63 -14.66 -15.76
N HIS A 244 -3.42 -13.38 -15.56
CA HIS A 244 -2.09 -12.79 -15.55
C HIS A 244 -1.76 -12.20 -14.18
N ILE A 245 -0.61 -12.57 -13.62
CA ILE A 245 -0.04 -11.95 -12.41
C ILE A 245 1.46 -11.80 -12.61
N VAL A 246 1.99 -10.67 -12.17
CA VAL A 246 3.42 -10.45 -11.99
C VAL A 246 3.65 -9.84 -10.61
N ASP A 247 4.64 -10.36 -9.90
CA ASP A 247 5.15 -9.79 -8.67
C ASP A 247 6.49 -9.13 -8.94
N MET A 248 6.61 -7.85 -8.66
CA MET A 248 7.79 -7.04 -9.01
C MET A 248 8.38 -6.37 -7.78
N GLU A 249 9.56 -6.81 -7.39
CA GLU A 249 10.39 -6.09 -6.42
C GLU A 249 11.16 -4.98 -7.13
N SER A 250 11.10 -3.78 -6.60
CA SER A 250 11.79 -2.62 -7.16
C SER A 250 12.61 -1.89 -6.10
N SER A 251 13.86 -1.57 -6.42
CA SER A 251 14.73 -0.65 -5.69
C SER A 251 15.09 0.54 -6.59
N PRO A 252 15.77 1.59 -6.10
CA PRO A 252 16.09 2.78 -6.91
C PRO A 252 16.70 2.50 -8.27
N ASP A 253 17.50 1.46 -8.40
CA ASP A 253 18.30 1.14 -9.57
C ASP A 253 18.06 -0.28 -10.14
N HIS A 254 17.12 -1.05 -9.58
CA HIS A 254 16.88 -2.41 -10.05
C HIS A 254 15.41 -2.81 -9.91
N VAL A 255 14.95 -3.68 -10.82
CA VAL A 255 13.63 -4.35 -10.76
C VAL A 255 13.83 -5.83 -11.00
N SER A 256 13.27 -6.66 -10.12
CA SER A 256 13.20 -8.11 -10.28
C SER A 256 11.75 -8.55 -10.44
N ARG A 257 11.54 -9.65 -11.14
CA ARG A 257 10.25 -10.30 -11.30
C ARG A 257 10.24 -11.64 -10.58
N LEU A 258 9.17 -11.87 -9.86
CA LEU A 258 8.86 -13.15 -9.23
C LEU A 258 7.62 -13.74 -9.90
N ASP A 259 7.70 -15.00 -10.29
CA ASP A 259 6.60 -15.70 -10.97
C ASP A 259 5.78 -16.52 -9.96
N ALA A 260 4.50 -16.68 -10.24
CA ALA A 260 3.63 -17.54 -9.46
C ALA A 260 4.13 -19.00 -9.54
N GLN A 261 4.22 -19.65 -8.38
CA GLN A 261 4.54 -21.08 -8.28
C GLN A 261 3.24 -21.83 -8.00
N ASP A 262 2.92 -22.78 -8.86
CA ASP A 262 1.68 -23.56 -8.76
C ASP A 262 0.41 -22.66 -8.73
N GLY A 263 0.43 -21.56 -9.46
CA GLY A 263 -0.66 -20.59 -9.52
C GLY A 263 -0.78 -19.67 -8.31
N ILE A 264 0.19 -19.64 -7.39
CA ILE A 264 0.19 -18.83 -6.17
C ILE A 264 1.47 -18.00 -6.11
N VAL A 265 1.34 -16.69 -5.87
CA VAL A 265 2.44 -15.82 -5.44
C VAL A 265 2.12 -15.25 -4.06
N THR A 266 3.13 -15.11 -3.21
CA THR A 266 3.01 -14.52 -1.87
C THR A 266 4.20 -13.63 -1.58
N HIS A 267 3.98 -12.48 -0.96
CA HIS A 267 5.06 -11.56 -0.61
C HIS A 267 4.83 -10.92 0.78
N SER A 268 5.91 -10.41 1.37
CA SER A 268 5.87 -9.62 2.61
C SER A 268 6.81 -8.40 2.50
N ASN A 269 7.65 -8.11 3.49
CA ASN A 269 8.42 -6.87 3.50
C ASN A 269 9.95 -7.07 3.46
N HIS A 270 10.43 -8.11 2.79
CA HIS A 270 11.84 -8.33 2.53
C HIS A 270 12.03 -8.78 1.08
N PHE A 271 13.18 -8.53 0.51
CA PHE A 271 13.48 -8.96 -0.84
C PHE A 271 13.65 -10.48 -0.91
N LEU A 272 12.97 -11.09 -1.86
CA LEU A 272 13.10 -12.52 -2.20
C LEU A 272 14.10 -12.73 -3.34
N SER A 273 14.39 -11.67 -4.11
CA SER A 273 15.37 -11.68 -5.20
C SER A 273 16.65 -10.93 -4.81
N THR A 274 17.67 -11.05 -5.65
CA THR A 274 18.96 -10.38 -5.49
C THR A 274 19.10 -9.14 -6.38
N GLY A 275 20.11 -8.31 -6.15
CA GLY A 275 20.40 -7.13 -7.00
C GLY A 275 19.90 -5.81 -6.43
N HIS A 276 19.16 -5.83 -5.34
CA HIS A 276 18.53 -4.64 -4.74
C HIS A 276 19.38 -3.95 -3.66
N GLY A 277 20.64 -4.39 -3.47
CA GLY A 277 21.46 -4.01 -2.32
C GLY A 277 21.09 -4.85 -1.08
N GLU A 278 21.43 -4.34 0.10
CA GLU A 278 21.10 -5.01 1.36
C GLU A 278 19.62 -4.74 1.70
N SER A 279 18.85 -5.80 1.96
CA SER A 279 17.49 -5.70 2.49
C SER A 279 17.55 -5.25 3.95
N LEU A 280 16.71 -4.29 4.34
CA LEU A 280 16.83 -3.63 5.63
C LEU A 280 15.67 -3.93 6.59
N LEU A 281 14.45 -4.17 6.07
CA LEU A 281 13.28 -4.29 6.94
C LEU A 281 13.30 -5.54 7.81
N GLU A 282 13.85 -6.65 7.37
CA GLU A 282 13.99 -7.86 8.18
C GLU A 282 14.88 -7.67 9.41
N LYS A 283 15.77 -6.67 9.42
CA LYS A 283 16.58 -6.35 10.59
C LYS A 283 15.76 -5.76 11.72
N ILE A 284 14.73 -5.02 11.39
CA ILE A 284 13.88 -4.27 12.32
C ILE A 284 12.49 -4.88 12.48
N SER A 285 12.07 -5.74 11.55
CA SER A 285 10.79 -6.46 11.56
C SER A 285 10.98 -7.89 11.07
N PRO A 286 11.69 -8.77 11.84
CA PRO A 286 12.05 -10.11 11.40
C PRO A 286 10.85 -11.04 11.18
N ASN A 287 9.65 -10.65 11.64
CA ASN A 287 8.41 -11.36 11.32
C ASN A 287 8.12 -11.41 9.81
N THR A 288 8.70 -10.49 9.01
CA THR A 288 8.56 -10.52 7.54
C THR A 288 9.07 -11.83 6.94
N LEU A 289 10.12 -12.44 7.53
CA LEU A 289 10.77 -13.63 7.00
C LEU A 289 9.86 -14.87 6.94
N TYR A 290 8.81 -14.93 7.76
CA TYR A 290 7.90 -16.10 7.76
C TYR A 290 6.51 -15.81 7.19
N ARG A 291 6.07 -14.53 7.08
CA ARG A 291 4.67 -14.24 6.72
C ARG A 291 4.31 -14.62 5.28
N ALA A 292 5.21 -14.42 4.32
CA ALA A 292 4.98 -14.85 2.93
C ALA A 292 4.88 -16.38 2.84
N ASP A 293 5.82 -17.11 3.43
CA ASP A 293 5.81 -18.59 3.46
C ASP A 293 4.60 -19.14 4.23
N ARG A 294 4.25 -18.49 5.34
CA ARG A 294 3.07 -18.85 6.12
C ARG A 294 1.79 -18.69 5.32
N MET A 295 1.63 -17.56 4.60
CA MET A 295 0.50 -17.33 3.70
C MET A 295 0.42 -18.42 2.64
N ARG A 296 1.52 -18.75 2.00
CA ARG A 296 1.60 -19.85 1.01
C ARG A 296 1.22 -21.19 1.61
N ALA A 297 1.71 -21.49 2.80
CA ALA A 297 1.42 -22.77 3.51
C ALA A 297 -0.07 -22.89 3.88
N LEU A 298 -0.77 -21.78 4.13
CA LEU A 298 -2.20 -21.75 4.42
C LEU A 298 -3.06 -21.90 3.14
N LEU A 299 -2.58 -21.39 2.00
CA LEU A 299 -3.30 -21.45 0.72
C LEU A 299 -3.09 -22.79 -0.01
N ASN A 300 -1.88 -23.32 -0.03
CA ASN A 300 -1.49 -24.53 -0.79
C ASN A 300 -2.40 -25.76 -0.57
N PRO A 301 -2.88 -26.10 0.63
CA PRO A 301 -3.74 -27.26 0.83
C PRO A 301 -5.06 -27.23 0.06
N HIS A 302 -5.48 -26.02 -0.36
CA HIS A 302 -6.73 -25.77 -1.06
C HIS A 302 -6.52 -25.41 -2.54
N ARG A 303 -5.30 -25.55 -3.06
CA ARG A 303 -4.95 -25.25 -4.46
C ARG A 303 -5.86 -26.01 -5.44
N GLY A 304 -6.34 -25.30 -6.46
CA GLY A 304 -7.33 -25.82 -7.43
C GLY A 304 -8.78 -25.71 -6.96
N ALA A 305 -9.01 -25.39 -5.67
CA ALA A 305 -10.32 -25.19 -5.06
C ALA A 305 -10.33 -23.99 -4.08
N LEU A 306 -9.37 -23.08 -4.21
CA LEU A 306 -9.33 -21.89 -3.38
C LEU A 306 -10.58 -21.04 -3.59
N ALA A 307 -11.34 -20.86 -2.55
CA ALA A 307 -12.54 -20.03 -2.51
C ALA A 307 -12.34 -18.85 -1.55
N PHE A 308 -13.23 -17.86 -1.58
CA PHE A 308 -13.21 -16.70 -0.71
C PHE A 308 -13.00 -17.06 0.77
N ALA A 309 -13.65 -18.11 1.26
CA ALA A 309 -13.54 -18.55 2.65
C ALA A 309 -12.11 -18.98 3.03
N HIS A 310 -11.38 -19.62 2.12
CA HIS A 310 -10.00 -20.05 2.34
C HIS A 310 -9.04 -18.84 2.37
N MET A 311 -9.22 -17.89 1.44
CA MET A 311 -8.46 -16.64 1.41
C MET A 311 -8.68 -15.81 2.67
N ARG A 312 -9.95 -15.67 3.11
CA ARG A 312 -10.30 -15.01 4.36
C ARG A 312 -9.65 -15.70 5.57
N ALA A 313 -9.73 -17.03 5.65
CA ALA A 313 -9.13 -17.79 6.75
C ALA A 313 -7.61 -17.60 6.82
N ALA A 314 -6.92 -17.59 5.68
CA ALA A 314 -5.48 -17.32 5.61
C ALA A 314 -5.15 -15.88 6.05
N ALA A 315 -5.96 -14.89 5.65
CA ALA A 315 -5.80 -13.50 6.07
C ALA A 315 -6.01 -13.30 7.59
N MET A 316 -6.74 -14.19 8.26
CA MET A 316 -7.02 -14.16 9.71
C MET A 316 -5.97 -14.86 10.57
N ASP A 317 -4.87 -15.37 10.01
CA ASP A 317 -3.86 -16.14 10.75
C ASP A 317 -3.15 -15.30 11.81
N HIS A 318 -3.02 -15.87 13.02
CA HIS A 318 -2.38 -15.22 14.18
C HIS A 318 -1.05 -15.86 14.58
N PHE A 319 -0.47 -16.70 13.75
CA PHE A 319 0.85 -17.27 14.05
C PHE A 319 1.89 -16.15 14.18
N GLY A 320 2.57 -16.09 15.34
CA GLY A 320 3.54 -15.03 15.64
C GLY A 320 2.93 -13.72 16.16
N ALA A 321 1.68 -13.73 16.66
CA ALA A 321 1.04 -12.56 17.24
C ALA A 321 1.93 -11.88 18.32
N PRO A 322 1.88 -10.53 18.43
CA PRO A 322 1.00 -9.58 17.72
C PRO A 322 1.40 -9.27 16.26
N TYR A 323 2.58 -9.71 15.80
CA TYR A 323 3.18 -9.39 14.50
C TYR A 323 2.89 -10.46 13.43
N ALA A 324 1.69 -11.02 13.45
CA ALA A 324 1.21 -12.05 12.54
C ALA A 324 0.78 -11.49 11.17
N ILE A 325 0.22 -12.34 10.29
CA ILE A 325 -0.47 -11.94 9.06
C ILE A 325 -1.67 -11.05 9.43
N CYS A 326 -2.53 -11.48 10.38
CA CYS A 326 -3.54 -10.64 10.99
C CYS A 326 -2.89 -9.95 12.21
N ARG A 327 -2.40 -8.75 12.00
CA ARG A 327 -1.63 -8.01 13.01
C ARG A 327 -2.52 -7.27 13.99
N HIS A 328 -2.14 -7.30 15.25
CA HIS A 328 -2.78 -6.55 16.33
C HIS A 328 -1.80 -5.58 17.00
N PRO A 329 -2.29 -4.46 17.58
CA PRO A 329 -1.42 -3.52 18.26
C PRO A 329 -0.66 -4.17 19.41
N ASP A 330 0.66 -3.95 19.48
CA ASP A 330 1.46 -4.35 20.64
C ASP A 330 1.35 -3.26 21.73
N PRO A 331 0.73 -3.52 22.89
CA PRO A 331 0.57 -2.52 23.95
C PRO A 331 1.92 -2.10 24.57
N ASN A 332 2.99 -2.86 24.37
CA ASN A 332 4.32 -2.51 24.86
C ASN A 332 5.04 -1.52 23.97
N GLN A 333 4.54 -1.25 22.75
CA GLN A 333 5.09 -0.23 21.87
C GLN A 333 4.51 1.15 22.17
N PRO A 334 5.31 2.24 22.02
CA PRO A 334 4.81 3.60 22.04
C PRO A 334 3.69 3.81 21.01
N SER A 335 2.69 4.61 21.32
CA SER A 335 1.49 4.80 20.47
C SER A 335 1.80 5.23 19.05
N GLU A 336 2.83 6.07 18.87
CA GLU A 336 3.29 6.58 17.57
C GLU A 336 4.02 5.55 16.71
N LYS A 337 4.39 4.41 17.31
CA LYS A 337 5.08 3.28 16.65
C LYS A 337 4.21 2.03 16.53
N ARG A 338 3.04 2.01 17.18
CA ARG A 338 2.13 0.86 17.10
C ARG A 338 1.63 0.63 15.69
N THR A 339 1.66 -0.61 15.28
CA THR A 339 1.13 -1.05 13.98
C THR A 339 0.07 -2.12 14.18
N MET A 340 -0.90 -2.14 13.26
CA MET A 340 -1.95 -3.16 13.18
C MET A 340 -2.38 -3.35 11.73
N THR A 341 -3.09 -4.41 11.43
CA THR A 341 -3.82 -4.49 10.17
C THR A 341 -4.89 -3.40 10.16
N VAL A 342 -4.65 -2.31 9.44
CA VAL A 342 -5.58 -1.17 9.33
C VAL A 342 -6.65 -1.38 8.27
N GLY A 343 -6.42 -2.34 7.36
CA GLY A 343 -7.36 -2.81 6.37
C GLY A 343 -6.91 -4.10 5.72
N ALA A 344 -7.84 -4.94 5.31
CA ALA A 344 -7.55 -6.12 4.52
C ALA A 344 -8.43 -6.15 3.27
N VAL A 345 -7.86 -6.54 2.13
CA VAL A 345 -8.57 -6.60 0.85
C VAL A 345 -8.46 -7.98 0.22
N LEU A 346 -9.54 -8.42 -0.43
CA LEU A 346 -9.60 -9.55 -1.34
C LEU A 346 -10.24 -9.04 -2.63
N ILE A 347 -9.55 -9.17 -3.77
CA ILE A 347 -9.91 -8.53 -5.03
C ILE A 347 -10.14 -9.59 -6.09
N ASP A 348 -11.34 -9.68 -6.60
CA ASP A 348 -11.74 -10.50 -7.75
C ASP A 348 -11.60 -9.67 -9.02
N LEU A 349 -10.62 -10.01 -9.86
CA LEU A 349 -10.30 -9.23 -11.05
C LEU A 349 -11.32 -9.45 -12.18
N GLU A 350 -11.86 -10.65 -12.34
CA GLU A 350 -12.92 -10.94 -13.32
C GLU A 350 -14.23 -10.25 -12.96
N ALA A 351 -14.60 -10.25 -11.68
CA ALA A 351 -15.79 -9.54 -11.20
C ALA A 351 -15.57 -8.02 -11.03
N ARG A 352 -14.33 -7.54 -11.09
CA ARG A 352 -13.95 -6.13 -10.84
C ARG A 352 -14.48 -5.66 -9.48
N THR A 353 -14.33 -6.52 -8.49
CA THR A 353 -14.88 -6.32 -7.16
C THR A 353 -13.78 -6.45 -6.10
N MET A 354 -13.69 -5.43 -5.24
CA MET A 354 -12.83 -5.42 -4.08
C MET A 354 -13.65 -5.62 -2.81
N HIS A 355 -13.33 -6.65 -2.05
CA HIS A 355 -13.88 -6.89 -0.71
C HIS A 355 -12.92 -6.31 0.33
N VAL A 356 -13.45 -5.53 1.28
CA VAL A 356 -12.64 -4.78 2.27
C VAL A 356 -13.10 -5.07 3.67
N ALA A 357 -12.18 -5.47 4.55
CA ALA A 357 -12.36 -5.47 5.99
C ALA A 357 -11.71 -4.21 6.60
N ASN A 358 -12.45 -3.45 7.39
CA ASN A 358 -11.99 -2.19 8.01
C ASN A 358 -11.22 -2.48 9.30
N GLY A 359 -9.98 -2.91 9.17
CA GLY A 359 -9.12 -3.32 10.28
C GLY A 359 -8.77 -4.81 10.24
N PRO A 360 -8.37 -5.43 11.37
CA PRO A 360 -8.02 -6.84 11.42
C PRO A 360 -9.17 -7.72 10.93
N PRO A 361 -8.93 -8.60 9.92
CA PRO A 361 -9.99 -9.39 9.30
C PRO A 361 -10.62 -10.45 10.22
N CYS A 362 -9.98 -10.79 11.35
CA CYS A 362 -10.54 -11.65 12.37
C CYS A 362 -11.70 -11.00 13.16
N ALA A 363 -11.75 -9.67 13.20
CA ALA A 363 -12.74 -8.89 13.95
C ALA A 363 -13.69 -8.07 13.06
N ASN A 364 -13.44 -8.05 11.74
CA ASN A 364 -14.20 -7.24 10.79
C ASN A 364 -14.65 -8.08 9.59
N GLU A 365 -15.91 -7.90 9.21
CA GLU A 365 -16.46 -8.53 8.01
C GLU A 365 -16.00 -7.79 6.74
N TYR A 366 -15.86 -8.55 5.65
CA TYR A 366 -15.56 -7.99 4.34
C TYR A 366 -16.83 -7.43 3.68
N VAL A 367 -16.76 -6.19 3.22
CA VAL A 367 -17.80 -5.52 2.44
C VAL A 367 -17.35 -5.39 1.00
N ALA A 368 -18.19 -5.74 0.04
CA ALA A 368 -17.89 -5.74 -1.39
C ALA A 368 -18.14 -4.36 -2.03
N PHE A 369 -17.21 -3.92 -2.87
CA PHE A 369 -17.28 -2.70 -3.67
C PHE A 369 -16.89 -3.00 -5.11
N GLY A 370 -17.83 -2.85 -6.05
CA GLY A 370 -17.56 -2.94 -7.48
C GLY A 370 -17.04 -1.60 -8.05
N VAL A 371 -16.40 -1.62 -9.21
CA VAL A 371 -15.99 -0.44 -9.98
C VAL A 371 -17.19 0.35 -10.50
#